data_bb207d6ffe859d85abb1b331b0be1744
#
_entry.id   bb207d6ffe859d85abb1b331b0be1744
#
_cell.length_a   1.000
_cell.length_b   1.000
_cell.length_c   1.000
_cell.angle_alpha   90.00
_cell.angle_beta   90.00
_cell.angle_gamma   90.00
#
_symmetry.space_group_name_H-M   'P 1'
#
loop_
_entity.id
_entity.type
_entity.pdbx_description
1 polymer ?
#
loop_
_entity_poly.entity_id
_entity_poly.type
_entity_poly.pdbx_seq_one_letter_code
_entity_poly.pdbx_strand_id
1 'polypeptide(L)'
;MSEEETDIPGIDFATFVMSLASSVLVHLGELEHPDTRERTANLPLAKQTIDILGMLREKTRGNLTQEEAQVLDNLLYDLRMKYVDAKKR
;
A
#
# COMPACT_ATOMS: atom_id res chain seq x y z
N MET A 1 -3.46 -23.48 -21.57
CA MET A 1 -3.33 -22.11 -21.11
C MET A 1 -4.09 -21.18 -22.01
N SER A 2 -4.89 -20.31 -21.43
CA SER A 2 -5.71 -19.43 -22.23
C SER A 2 -4.97 -18.15 -22.57
N GLU A 3 -5.40 -17.49 -23.64
CA GLU A 3 -4.83 -16.23 -24.06
C GLU A 3 -4.97 -15.14 -23.00
N GLU A 4 -6.02 -15.22 -22.19
CA GLU A 4 -6.27 -14.22 -21.17
C GLU A 4 -5.15 -14.13 -20.14
N GLU A 5 -4.43 -15.24 -19.93
CA GLU A 5 -3.35 -15.24 -18.94
C GLU A 5 -2.19 -14.35 -19.35
N THR A 6 -2.01 -14.15 -20.67
CA THR A 6 -0.95 -13.29 -21.15
C THR A 6 -1.29 -11.82 -21.04
N ASP A 7 -2.59 -11.52 -20.82
CA ASP A 7 -3.04 -10.13 -20.66
C ASP A 7 -2.87 -9.62 -19.26
N ILE A 8 -2.59 -10.51 -18.30
CA ILE A 8 -2.35 -10.10 -16.92
C ILE A 8 -0.90 -9.69 -16.78
N PRO A 9 -0.64 -8.43 -16.43
CA PRO A 9 0.75 -7.99 -16.27
C PRO A 9 1.42 -8.73 -15.13
N GLY A 10 2.71 -9.00 -15.31
CA GLY A 10 3.51 -9.58 -14.25
C GLY A 10 3.58 -8.64 -13.06
N ILE A 11 3.75 -9.20 -11.89
CA ILE A 11 3.91 -8.41 -10.68
C ILE A 11 5.35 -7.94 -10.58
N ASP A 12 5.55 -6.70 -10.22
CA ASP A 12 6.86 -6.19 -9.86
C ASP A 12 6.76 -5.56 -8.47
N PHE A 13 7.90 -5.16 -7.94
CA PHE A 13 7.94 -4.65 -6.58
C PHE A 13 7.12 -3.37 -6.42
N ALA A 14 7.24 -2.46 -7.38
CA ALA A 14 6.50 -1.21 -7.31
C ALA A 14 4.99 -1.45 -7.32
N THR A 15 4.52 -2.34 -8.19
CA THR A 15 3.11 -2.69 -8.28
C THR A 15 2.61 -3.31 -6.97
N PHE A 16 3.42 -4.20 -6.39
CA PHE A 16 3.07 -4.82 -5.12
C PHE A 16 2.93 -3.78 -4.01
N VAL A 17 3.90 -2.88 -3.90
CA VAL A 17 3.89 -1.83 -2.88
C VAL A 17 2.69 -0.90 -3.08
N MET A 18 2.38 -0.55 -4.33
CA MET A 18 1.24 0.30 -4.64
C MET A 18 -0.08 -0.37 -4.26
N SER A 19 -0.16 -1.69 -4.43
CA SER A 19 -1.35 -2.44 -4.01
C SER A 19 -1.56 -2.36 -2.51
N LEU A 20 -0.48 -2.49 -1.75
CA LEU A 20 -0.56 -2.36 -0.29
C LEU A 20 -0.95 -0.94 0.12
N ALA A 21 -0.40 0.06 -0.57
CA ALA A 21 -0.74 1.45 -0.31
C ALA A 21 -2.22 1.73 -0.56
N SER A 22 -2.76 1.18 -1.63
CA SER A 22 -4.19 1.32 -1.93
C SER A 22 -5.04 0.72 -0.81
N SER A 23 -4.64 -0.43 -0.28
CA SER A 23 -5.34 -1.04 0.86
C SER A 23 -5.33 -0.12 2.07
N VAL A 24 -4.19 0.53 2.34
CA VAL A 24 -4.13 1.47 3.46
C VAL A 24 -5.12 2.61 3.25
N LEU A 25 -5.21 3.15 2.04
CA LEU A 25 -6.13 4.25 1.76
C LEU A 25 -7.58 3.83 1.97
N VAL A 26 -7.92 2.59 1.59
CA VAL A 26 -9.26 2.05 1.87
C VAL A 26 -9.49 2.00 3.38
N HIS A 27 -8.53 1.47 4.14
CA HIS A 27 -8.66 1.35 5.59
C HIS A 27 -8.64 2.69 6.31
N LEU A 28 -8.06 3.72 5.71
CA LEU A 28 -8.12 5.07 6.25
C LEU A 28 -9.45 5.76 5.95
N GLY A 29 -10.28 5.15 5.11
CA GLY A 29 -11.56 5.73 4.72
C GLY A 29 -11.43 6.75 3.60
N GLU A 30 -10.30 6.82 2.93
CA GLU A 30 -10.08 7.78 1.85
C GLU A 30 -10.51 7.24 0.49
N LEU A 31 -10.58 5.92 0.35
CA LEU A 31 -11.08 5.27 -0.86
C LEU A 31 -12.20 4.33 -0.50
N GLU A 32 -13.11 4.14 -1.44
CA GLU A 32 -14.20 3.18 -1.29
C GLU A 32 -13.64 1.76 -1.29
N HIS A 33 -14.24 0.91 -0.47
CA HIS A 33 -13.94 -0.51 -0.52
C HIS A 33 -14.46 -1.05 -1.86
N PRO A 34 -13.66 -1.80 -2.61
CA PRO A 34 -14.07 -2.24 -3.95
C PRO A 34 -15.30 -3.12 -3.96
N ASP A 35 -15.54 -3.89 -2.91
CA ASP A 35 -16.68 -4.82 -2.86
C ASP A 35 -17.96 -4.14 -2.42
N THR A 36 -17.90 -3.30 -1.39
CA THR A 36 -19.09 -2.69 -0.79
C THR A 36 -19.37 -1.29 -1.28
N ARG A 37 -18.38 -0.65 -1.91
CA ARG A 37 -18.48 0.73 -2.35
C ARG A 37 -18.65 1.72 -1.20
N GLU A 38 -18.33 1.32 0.00
CA GLU A 38 -18.43 2.16 1.19
C GLU A 38 -17.06 2.64 1.61
N ARG A 39 -17.04 3.83 2.20
CA ARG A 39 -15.84 4.38 2.80
C ARG A 39 -15.96 4.20 4.31
N THR A 40 -15.28 3.21 4.82
CA THR A 40 -15.32 2.89 6.23
C THR A 40 -13.90 2.79 6.75
N ALA A 41 -13.59 3.58 7.77
CA ALA A 41 -12.26 3.56 8.34
C ALA A 41 -12.07 2.35 9.24
N ASN A 42 -10.89 1.74 9.15
CA ASN A 42 -10.44 0.69 10.06
C ASN A 42 -9.00 1.00 10.39
N LEU A 43 -8.80 1.87 11.38
CA LEU A 43 -7.47 2.38 11.68
C LEU A 43 -6.48 1.31 12.15
N PRO A 44 -6.90 0.30 12.96
CA PRO A 44 -5.97 -0.77 13.30
C PRO A 44 -5.45 -1.53 12.07
N LEU A 45 -6.31 -1.79 11.10
CA LEU A 45 -5.89 -2.45 9.87
C LEU A 45 -4.99 -1.55 9.02
N ALA A 46 -5.29 -0.26 8.96
CA ALA A 46 -4.44 0.70 8.28
C ALA A 46 -3.04 0.69 8.89
N LYS A 47 -2.95 0.74 10.21
CA LYS A 47 -1.66 0.73 10.89
C LYS A 47 -0.91 -0.56 10.62
N GLN A 48 -1.58 -1.69 10.66
CA GLN A 48 -0.93 -2.97 10.39
C GLN A 48 -0.32 -3.00 9.00
N THR A 49 -1.05 -2.52 8.01
CA THR A 49 -0.54 -2.53 6.63
C THR A 49 0.61 -1.55 6.46
N ILE A 50 0.56 -0.40 7.13
CA ILE A 50 1.70 0.54 7.13
C ILE A 50 2.91 -0.12 7.77
N ASP A 51 2.72 -0.84 8.86
CA ASP A 51 3.81 -1.56 9.53
C ASP A 51 4.40 -2.63 8.62
N ILE A 52 3.56 -3.30 7.83
CA ILE A 52 4.03 -4.26 6.83
C ILE A 52 4.93 -3.57 5.81
N LEU A 53 4.53 -2.39 5.33
CA LEU A 53 5.36 -1.64 4.39
C LEU A 53 6.71 -1.25 5.02
N GLY A 54 6.69 -0.85 6.29
CA GLY A 54 7.92 -0.54 7.01
C GLY A 54 8.82 -1.76 7.16
N MET A 55 8.22 -2.91 7.44
CA MET A 55 8.97 -4.15 7.52
C MET A 55 9.58 -4.52 6.18
N LEU A 56 8.82 -4.35 5.09
CA LEU A 56 9.34 -4.60 3.75
C LEU A 56 10.54 -3.71 3.45
N ARG A 57 10.48 -2.45 3.87
CA ARG A 57 11.59 -1.52 3.65
C ARG A 57 12.87 -2.04 4.30
N GLU A 58 12.75 -2.55 5.52
CA GLU A 58 13.90 -3.10 6.24
C GLU A 58 14.38 -4.41 5.62
N LYS A 59 13.46 -5.29 5.30
CA LYS A 59 13.81 -6.62 4.77
C LYS A 59 14.42 -6.57 3.36
N THR A 60 14.12 -5.52 2.61
CA THR A 60 14.63 -5.38 1.24
C THR A 60 15.84 -4.44 1.17
N ARG A 61 16.35 -3.99 2.30
CA ARG A 61 17.49 -3.07 2.33
C ARG A 61 18.65 -3.62 1.52
N GLY A 62 19.15 -2.81 0.60
CA GLY A 62 20.26 -3.21 -0.27
C GLY A 62 19.86 -4.00 -1.50
N ASN A 63 18.58 -4.36 -1.65
CA ASN A 63 18.10 -5.15 -2.78
C ASN A 63 17.17 -4.39 -3.71
N LEU A 64 16.85 -3.14 -3.40
CA LEU A 64 15.95 -2.34 -4.22
C LEU A 64 16.73 -1.45 -5.16
N THR A 65 16.16 -1.19 -6.35
CA THR A 65 16.69 -0.12 -7.17
C THR A 65 16.43 1.20 -6.45
N GLN A 66 17.12 2.25 -6.89
CA GLN A 66 16.92 3.57 -6.31
C GLN A 66 15.47 4.02 -6.46
N GLU A 67 14.86 3.75 -7.61
CA GLU A 67 13.47 4.11 -7.86
C GLU A 67 12.52 3.35 -6.94
N GLU A 68 12.74 2.05 -6.77
CA GLU A 68 11.91 1.23 -5.88
C GLU A 68 12.00 1.72 -4.44
N ALA A 69 13.21 2.01 -3.98
CA ALA A 69 13.41 2.51 -2.63
C ALA A 69 12.71 3.85 -2.43
N GLN A 70 12.79 4.72 -3.43
CA GLN A 70 12.19 6.04 -3.34
C GLN A 70 10.65 5.97 -3.29
N VAL A 71 10.07 5.12 -4.13
CA VAL A 71 8.62 4.91 -4.14
C VAL A 71 8.17 4.44 -2.75
N LEU A 72 8.85 3.45 -2.21
CA LEU A 72 8.48 2.89 -0.90
C LEU A 72 8.64 3.92 0.22
N ASP A 73 9.73 4.68 0.22
CA ASP A 73 9.95 5.69 1.24
C ASP A 73 8.90 6.80 1.17
N ASN A 74 8.56 7.24 -0.05
CA ASN A 74 7.55 8.26 -0.24
C ASN A 74 6.18 7.79 0.22
N LEU A 75 5.82 6.56 -0.12
CA LEU A 75 4.55 5.99 0.31
C LEU A 75 4.48 5.86 1.83
N LEU A 76 5.55 5.37 2.45
CA LEU A 76 5.58 5.26 3.90
C LEU A 76 5.37 6.60 4.57
N TYR A 77 6.06 7.62 4.08
CA TYR A 77 5.92 8.96 4.64
C TYR A 77 4.48 9.45 4.52
N ASP A 78 3.92 9.39 3.33
CA ASP A 78 2.57 9.89 3.08
C ASP A 78 1.51 9.14 3.87
N LEU A 79 1.62 7.82 3.90
CA LEU A 79 0.63 6.99 4.59
C LEU A 79 0.70 7.16 6.11
N ARG A 80 1.91 7.32 6.65
CA ARG A 80 2.06 7.59 8.08
C ARG A 80 1.44 8.94 8.46
N MET A 81 1.62 9.95 7.61
CA MET A 81 1.01 11.25 7.85
C MET A 81 -0.49 11.16 7.80
N LYS A 82 -1.04 10.47 6.81
CA LYS A 82 -2.48 10.30 6.69
C LYS A 82 -3.08 9.53 7.87
N TYR A 83 -2.34 8.53 8.35
CA TYR A 83 -2.78 7.78 9.52
C TYR A 83 -2.87 8.67 10.76
N VAL A 84 -1.84 9.47 10.99
CA VAL A 84 -1.83 10.40 12.13
C VAL A 84 -3.00 11.37 12.03
N ASP A 85 -3.24 11.92 10.84
CA ASP A 85 -4.36 12.83 10.63
C ASP A 85 -5.70 12.14 10.88
N ALA A 86 -5.85 10.90 10.44
CA ALA A 86 -7.08 10.14 10.64
C ALA A 86 -7.34 9.89 12.13
N LYS A 87 -6.28 9.65 12.90
CA LYS A 87 -6.43 9.43 14.35
C LYS A 87 -6.87 10.67 15.10
N LYS A 88 -6.61 11.85 14.55
CA LYS A 88 -6.99 13.10 15.20
C LYS A 88 -8.45 13.47 14.97
N ARG A 89 -9.12 12.83 14.04
CA ARG A 89 -10.52 13.09 13.72
C ARG A 89 -11.48 12.44 14.70
#